data_fe6135f0433d915ff89221e2850b9f1d
#
_entry.id   fe6135f0433d915ff89221e2850b9f1d
#
_cell.length_a   1.000
_cell.length_b   1.000
_cell.length_c   1.000
_cell.angle_alpha   90.00
_cell.angle_beta   90.00
_cell.angle_gamma   90.00
#
_symmetry.space_group_name_H-M   'P 1'
#
loop_
_entity.id
_entity.type
_entity.pdbx_description
1 polymer ?
#
loop_
_entity_poly.entity_id
_entity_poly.type
_entity_poly.pdbx_seq_one_letter_code
_entity_poly.pdbx_strand_id
1 'polypeptide(L)'
;MAFKVLQVDHIGIGVNDLAATKEFYKNALGIQHLPEDEVVEEQKVKVSFFPCGDAELEFLETTTPDGPIGKFIEKNGGRDGIQHVAL
;
A
#
# COMPACT_ATOMS: atom_id res chain seq x y z
N MET A 1 -15.52 5.54 27.33
CA MET A 1 -14.73 6.37 26.43
C MET A 1 -15.29 6.31 25.03
N ALA A 2 -15.29 7.42 24.36
CA ALA A 2 -15.83 7.47 23.01
C ALA A 2 -14.73 7.85 22.02
N PHE A 3 -14.62 7.08 20.96
CA PHE A 3 -13.86 7.47 19.79
C PHE A 3 -14.82 8.04 18.77
N LYS A 4 -14.32 9.00 18.02
CA LYS A 4 -15.05 9.51 16.88
C LYS A 4 -14.21 9.23 15.64
N VAL A 5 -14.71 8.35 14.80
CA VAL A 5 -14.06 8.09 13.52
C VAL A 5 -14.50 9.18 12.55
N LEU A 6 -13.55 9.97 12.07
CA LEU A 6 -13.82 11.08 11.16
C LEU A 6 -13.72 10.66 9.70
N GLN A 7 -12.78 9.78 9.40
CA GLN A 7 -12.54 9.32 8.02
C GLN A 7 -11.60 8.13 8.03
N VAL A 8 -11.47 7.50 6.87
CA VAL A 8 -10.41 6.54 6.62
C VAL A 8 -9.14 7.34 6.36
N ASP A 9 -8.06 7.07 7.10
CA ASP A 9 -6.79 7.75 6.92
C ASP A 9 -6.06 7.18 5.71
N HIS A 10 -5.88 5.87 5.69
CA HIS A 10 -5.25 5.21 4.55
C HIS A 10 -5.66 3.75 4.45
N ILE A 11 -5.45 3.21 3.26
CA ILE A 11 -5.65 1.79 2.96
C ILE A 11 -4.31 1.24 2.49
N GLY A 12 -3.80 0.24 3.19
CA GLY A 12 -2.55 -0.43 2.83
C GLY A 12 -2.81 -1.65 1.97
N ILE A 13 -2.21 -1.67 0.78
CA ILE A 13 -2.40 -2.72 -0.20
C ILE A 13 -1.07 -3.39 -0.49
N GLY A 14 -0.97 -4.68 -0.18
CA GLY A 14 0.21 -5.47 -0.52
C GLY A 14 0.21 -5.82 -2.00
N VAL A 15 1.31 -5.55 -2.69
CA VAL A 15 1.41 -5.79 -4.13
C VAL A 15 2.68 -6.57 -4.46
N ASN A 16 2.60 -7.36 -5.53
CA ASN A 16 3.74 -8.13 -6.04
C ASN A 16 4.72 -7.27 -6.83
N ASP A 17 4.20 -6.30 -7.57
CA ASP A 17 5.01 -5.47 -8.46
C ASP A 17 4.57 -4.01 -8.31
N LEU A 18 5.32 -3.27 -7.52
CA LEU A 18 5.00 -1.89 -7.23
C LEU A 18 5.07 -1.01 -8.48
N ALA A 19 6.07 -1.23 -9.33
CA ALA A 19 6.22 -0.43 -10.55
C ALA A 19 5.02 -0.58 -11.48
N ALA A 20 4.56 -1.82 -11.70
CA ALA A 20 3.40 -2.08 -12.53
C ALA A 20 2.12 -1.52 -11.90
N THR A 21 1.98 -1.62 -10.60
CA THR A 21 0.83 -1.08 -9.87
C THR A 21 0.75 0.44 -10.02
N LYS A 22 1.87 1.13 -9.85
CA LYS A 22 1.94 2.59 -10.01
C LYS A 22 1.53 3.01 -11.41
N GLU A 23 2.01 2.31 -12.43
CA GLU A 23 1.64 2.60 -13.82
C GLU A 23 0.14 2.41 -14.05
N PHE A 24 -0.43 1.34 -13.51
CA PHE A 24 -1.86 1.09 -13.66
C PHE A 24 -2.71 2.20 -13.06
N TYR A 25 -2.45 2.55 -11.80
CA TYR A 25 -3.26 3.56 -11.13
C TYR A 25 -3.08 4.96 -11.71
N LYS A 26 -1.87 5.28 -12.15
CA LYS A 26 -1.59 6.55 -12.81
C LYS A 26 -2.29 6.63 -14.16
N ASN A 27 -2.16 5.62 -15.00
CA ASN A 27 -2.61 5.66 -16.38
C ASN A 27 -4.09 5.32 -16.55
N ALA A 28 -4.59 4.29 -15.84
CA ALA A 28 -5.98 3.85 -15.99
C ALA A 28 -6.94 4.69 -15.16
N LEU A 29 -6.56 5.11 -13.97
CA LEU A 29 -7.44 5.81 -13.04
C LEU A 29 -7.09 7.28 -12.85
N GLY A 30 -5.99 7.74 -13.44
CA GLY A 30 -5.58 9.14 -13.34
C GLY A 30 -5.15 9.58 -11.95
N ILE A 31 -4.87 8.65 -11.05
CA ILE A 31 -4.42 8.97 -9.70
C ILE A 31 -2.91 9.13 -9.72
N GLN A 32 -2.42 10.26 -9.20
CA GLN A 32 -0.99 10.52 -9.16
C GLN A 32 -0.41 10.15 -7.81
N HIS A 33 0.71 9.41 -7.84
CA HIS A 33 1.44 9.09 -6.61
C HIS A 33 2.34 10.26 -6.21
N LEU A 34 2.74 10.30 -4.94
CA LEU A 34 3.73 11.26 -4.49
C LEU A 34 5.08 10.95 -5.17
N PRO A 35 5.94 11.98 -5.37
CA PRO A 35 7.14 11.83 -6.19
C PRO A 35 8.11 10.76 -5.74
N GLU A 36 8.21 10.52 -4.43
CA GLU A 36 9.19 9.60 -3.89
C GLU A 36 8.53 8.44 -3.15
N ASP A 37 8.99 7.24 -3.46
CA ASP A 37 8.64 6.06 -2.68
C ASP A 37 9.50 6.05 -1.42
N GLU A 38 8.99 5.43 -0.37
CA GLU A 38 9.70 5.30 0.89
C GLU A 38 10.07 3.84 1.14
N VAL A 39 11.31 3.61 1.56
CA VAL A 39 11.75 2.27 1.97
C VAL A 39 11.81 2.26 3.50
N VAL A 40 11.03 1.40 4.11
CA VAL A 40 11.02 1.19 5.57
C VAL A 40 11.75 -0.11 5.84
N GLU A 41 13.04 -0.01 6.12
CA GLU A 41 13.91 -1.18 6.24
C GLU A 41 13.53 -2.08 7.40
N GLU A 42 13.08 -1.51 8.50
CA GLU A 42 12.66 -2.27 9.68
C GLU A 42 11.48 -3.19 9.38
N GLN A 43 10.62 -2.78 8.46
CA GLN A 43 9.46 -3.56 8.04
C GLN A 43 9.68 -4.29 6.72
N LYS A 44 10.86 -4.15 6.14
CA LYS A 44 11.23 -4.79 4.88
C LYS A 44 10.22 -4.51 3.78
N VAL A 45 9.88 -3.23 3.62
CA VAL A 45 8.83 -2.82 2.68
C VAL A 45 9.22 -1.54 1.94
N LYS A 46 8.79 -1.45 0.69
CA LYS A 46 8.85 -0.25 -0.12
C LYS A 46 7.43 0.25 -0.32
N VAL A 47 7.19 1.51 -0.03
CA VAL A 47 5.85 2.10 -0.02
C VAL A 47 5.74 3.20 -1.05
N SER A 48 4.67 3.20 -1.82
CA SER A 48 4.29 4.30 -2.70
C SER A 48 2.96 4.86 -2.23
N PHE A 49 2.85 6.19 -2.17
CA PHE A 49 1.69 6.89 -1.63
C PHE A 49 0.89 7.53 -2.76
N PHE A 50 -0.41 7.22 -2.79
CA PHE A 50 -1.35 7.78 -3.76
C PHE A 50 -2.45 8.54 -3.03
N PRO A 51 -2.40 9.88 -2.98
CA PRO A 51 -3.47 10.65 -2.36
C PRO A 51 -4.80 10.42 -3.08
N CYS A 52 -5.85 10.22 -2.30
CA CYS A 52 -7.19 9.95 -2.81
C CYS A 52 -8.21 10.71 -1.98
N GLY A 53 -8.45 11.98 -2.32
CA GLY A 53 -9.26 12.86 -1.50
C GLY A 53 -8.62 13.06 -0.12
N ASP A 54 -9.38 12.84 0.94
CA ASP A 54 -8.88 12.94 2.31
C ASP A 54 -8.22 11.65 2.79
N ALA A 55 -8.30 10.58 2.01
CA ALA A 55 -7.65 9.32 2.31
C ALA A 55 -6.41 9.14 1.45
N GLU A 56 -5.64 8.09 1.73
CA GLU A 56 -4.44 7.78 0.97
C GLU A 56 -4.39 6.29 0.71
N LEU A 57 -4.05 5.92 -0.51
CA LEU A 57 -3.73 4.53 -0.85
C LEU A 57 -2.23 4.35 -0.69
N GLU A 58 -1.83 3.33 0.06
CA GLU A 58 -0.43 2.99 0.25
C GLU A 58 -0.18 1.63 -0.37
N PHE A 59 0.62 1.59 -1.42
CA PHE A 59 0.98 0.33 -2.07
C PHE A 59 2.31 -0.14 -1.50
N LEU A 60 2.32 -1.38 -1.02
CA LEU A 60 3.40 -1.95 -0.23
C LEU A 60 3.98 -3.15 -0.96
N GLU A 61 5.26 -3.09 -1.29
CA GLU A 61 5.98 -4.21 -1.88
C GLU A 61 7.07 -4.66 -0.92
N THR A 62 7.14 -5.96 -0.64
CA THR A 62 8.20 -6.47 0.22
C THR A 62 9.56 -6.31 -0.44
N THR A 63 10.57 -5.95 0.35
CA THR A 63 11.95 -5.88 -0.13
C THR A 63 12.68 -7.21 0.06
N THR A 64 12.10 -8.13 0.84
CA THR A 64 12.64 -9.47 1.06
C THR A 64 11.49 -10.48 1.11
N PRO A 65 11.74 -11.76 0.75
CA PRO A 65 10.67 -12.77 0.75
C PRO A 65 10.08 -13.03 2.14
N ASP A 66 10.84 -12.81 3.20
CA ASP A 66 10.42 -13.08 4.58
C ASP A 66 9.82 -11.88 5.30
N GLY A 67 9.66 -10.75 4.62
CA GLY A 67 9.03 -9.57 5.21
C GLY A 67 7.54 -9.77 5.47
N PRO A 68 6.92 -8.93 6.33
CA PRO A 68 5.49 -9.05 6.65
C PRO A 68 4.58 -9.01 5.43
N ILE A 69 4.86 -8.14 4.48
CA ILE A 69 4.06 -8.03 3.25
C ILE A 69 4.27 -9.25 2.36
N GLY A 70 5.51 -9.77 2.28
CA GLY A 70 5.76 -11.01 1.54
C GLY A 70 4.95 -12.18 2.10
N LYS A 71 4.91 -12.30 3.42
CA LYS A 71 4.10 -13.33 4.09
C LYS A 71 2.61 -13.13 3.87
N PHE A 72 2.15 -11.86 3.88
CA PHE A 72 0.75 -11.55 3.59
C PHE A 72 0.36 -12.04 2.20
N ILE A 73 1.17 -11.71 1.19
CA ILE A 73 0.90 -12.11 -0.19
C ILE A 73 0.91 -13.64 -0.33
N GLU A 74 1.87 -14.30 0.30
CA GLU A 74 1.93 -15.76 0.29
C GLU A 74 0.63 -16.38 0.84
N LYS A 75 0.15 -15.88 1.98
CA LYS A 75 -1.10 -16.36 2.58
C LYS A 75 -2.32 -16.01 1.73
N ASN A 76 -2.21 -14.99 0.90
CA ASN A 76 -3.29 -14.57 0.00
C ASN A 76 -3.22 -15.28 -1.36
N GLY A 77 -2.55 -16.41 -1.41
CA GLY A 77 -2.45 -17.20 -2.63
C GLY A 77 -1.54 -16.59 -3.69
N GLY A 78 -0.56 -15.78 -3.30
CA GLY A 78 0.35 -15.10 -4.21
C GLY A 78 -0.26 -13.87 -4.87
N ARG A 79 -1.40 -13.40 -4.39
CA ARG A 79 -2.14 -12.29 -5.00
C ARG A 79 -2.03 -11.01 -4.19
N ASP A 80 -2.11 -9.88 -4.89
CA ASP A 80 -2.25 -8.57 -4.27
C ASP A 80 -3.54 -8.52 -3.45
N GLY A 81 -3.57 -7.67 -2.44
CA GLY A 81 -4.77 -7.51 -1.63
C GLY A 81 -4.63 -6.42 -0.58
N ILE A 82 -5.76 -6.02 0.00
CA ILE A 82 -5.78 -5.06 1.09
C ILE A 82 -5.21 -5.72 2.33
N GLN A 83 -4.14 -5.14 2.86
CA GLN A 83 -3.47 -5.67 4.04
C GLN A 83 -4.02 -5.01 5.31
N HIS A 84 -4.29 -3.70 5.25
CA HIS A 84 -4.87 -3.01 6.41
C HIS A 84 -5.62 -1.75 5.99
N VAL A 85 -6.50 -1.30 6.88
CA VAL A 85 -7.19 -0.01 6.79
C VAL A 85 -6.92 0.73 8.09
N ALA A 86 -6.45 1.97 7.98
CA ALA A 86 -6.22 2.81 9.14
C ALA A 86 -7.28 3.92 9.22
N LEU A 87 -7.77 4.15 10.40
CA LEU A 87 -8.79 5.15 10.66
C LEU A 87 -8.24 6.35 11.41
#